data_bff9c7181f07364d3658bb7f1d21ad07
#
_entry.id   bff9c7181f07364d3658bb7f1d21ad07
#
_cell.length_a   1.000
_cell.length_b   1.000
_cell.length_c   1.000
_cell.angle_alpha   90.00
_cell.angle_beta   90.00
_cell.angle_gamma   90.00
#
_symmetry.space_group_name_H-M   'P 1'
#
loop_
_entity.id
_entity.type
_entity.pdbx_description
1 polymer ?
#
loop_
_entity_poly.entity_id
_entity_poly.type
_entity_poly.pdbx_seq_one_letter_code
_entity_poly.pdbx_strand_id
1 'polypeptide(L)'
;MELLDATQTFTALGHPGRLSVFRMLMRLAPQGARPTEIADVLSMVPNTLSHHLAELERCGLIRVARQGRSLFYSVDLGRAEALVDYLVMDCCRGRPALYPPEFRSPTAMDPKPFQVLFICSGNS
;
A
#
# COMPACT_ATOMS: atom_id res chain seq x y z
N MET A 1 -8.62 5.38 -10.00
CA MET A 1 -7.78 4.25 -10.43
C MET A 1 -8.58 3.39 -11.39
N GLU A 2 -7.98 3.05 -12.49
CA GLU A 2 -8.66 2.24 -13.50
C GLU A 2 -8.30 0.78 -13.34
N LEU A 3 -9.06 -0.08 -14.02
CA LEU A 3 -8.87 -1.52 -13.87
C LEU A 3 -7.44 -1.96 -14.18
N LEU A 4 -6.86 -1.45 -15.25
CA LEU A 4 -5.50 -1.84 -15.61
C LEU A 4 -4.49 -1.38 -14.56
N ASP A 5 -4.65 -0.16 -14.07
CA ASP A 5 -3.79 0.36 -13.00
C ASP A 5 -3.90 -0.49 -11.75
N ALA A 6 -5.13 -0.82 -11.37
CA ALA A 6 -5.36 -1.64 -10.20
C ALA A 6 -4.73 -3.02 -10.36
N THR A 7 -4.88 -3.61 -11.55
CA THR A 7 -4.32 -4.92 -11.83
C THR A 7 -2.80 -4.90 -11.67
N GLN A 8 -2.15 -3.90 -12.22
CA GLN A 8 -0.71 -3.78 -12.11
C GLN A 8 -0.27 -3.60 -10.67
N THR A 9 -1.03 -2.83 -9.91
CA THR A 9 -0.72 -2.59 -8.50
C THR A 9 -0.86 -3.87 -7.69
N PHE A 10 -1.94 -4.61 -7.90
CA PHE A 10 -2.12 -5.88 -7.21
C PHE A 10 -1.07 -6.90 -7.60
N THR A 11 -0.69 -6.91 -8.87
CA THR A 11 0.36 -7.81 -9.32
C THR A 11 1.67 -7.51 -8.61
N ALA A 12 1.99 -6.23 -8.45
CA ALA A 12 3.21 -5.84 -7.76
C ALA A 12 3.17 -6.29 -6.30
N LEU A 13 2.02 -6.17 -5.65
CA LEU A 13 1.87 -6.57 -4.25
C LEU A 13 1.69 -8.07 -4.08
N GLY A 14 1.49 -8.81 -5.15
CA GLY A 14 1.24 -10.25 -5.09
C GLY A 14 2.48 -11.09 -4.94
N HIS A 15 3.55 -10.55 -4.42
CA HIS A 15 4.80 -11.26 -4.17
C HIS A 15 5.20 -11.02 -2.71
N PRO A 16 5.51 -12.08 -1.95
CA PRO A 16 5.78 -11.92 -0.52
C PRO A 16 6.88 -10.92 -0.22
N GLY A 17 7.95 -10.94 -1.00
CA GLY A 17 9.05 -10.01 -0.78
C GLY A 17 8.64 -8.57 -1.03
N ARG A 18 7.92 -8.33 -2.12
CA ARG A 18 7.46 -6.96 -2.42
C ARG A 18 6.46 -6.47 -1.40
N LEU A 19 5.56 -7.33 -0.97
CA LEU A 19 4.59 -6.92 0.05
C LEU A 19 5.30 -6.60 1.36
N SER A 20 6.34 -7.35 1.71
CA SER A 20 7.11 -7.07 2.92
C SER A 20 7.78 -5.70 2.85
N VAL A 21 8.35 -5.37 1.69
CA VAL A 21 8.95 -4.06 1.49
C VAL A 21 7.90 -2.97 1.63
N PHE A 22 6.77 -3.14 0.98
CA PHE A 22 5.70 -2.16 1.03
C PHE A 22 5.20 -1.96 2.46
N ARG A 23 5.00 -3.05 3.19
CA ARG A 23 4.55 -2.96 4.59
C ARG A 23 5.54 -2.21 5.46
N MET A 24 6.82 -2.47 5.27
CA MET A 24 7.84 -1.75 6.03
C MET A 24 7.78 -0.25 5.74
N LEU A 25 7.67 0.10 4.46
CA LEU A 25 7.61 1.51 4.09
C LEU A 25 6.33 2.18 4.56
N MET A 26 5.23 1.44 4.63
CA MET A 26 4.00 1.97 5.22
C MET A 26 4.20 2.34 6.68
N ARG A 27 4.91 1.52 7.42
CA ARG A 27 5.19 1.81 8.83
C ARG A 27 6.09 3.01 8.99
N LEU A 28 6.94 3.28 8.02
CA LEU A 28 7.89 4.39 8.08
C LEU A 28 7.40 5.64 7.35
N ALA A 29 6.18 5.60 6.84
CA ALA A 29 5.63 6.76 6.15
C ALA A 29 5.50 7.93 7.11
N PRO A 30 5.69 9.13 6.63
CA PRO A 30 6.00 9.50 5.26
C PRO A 30 7.49 9.55 4.93
N GLN A 31 8.38 9.36 5.90
CA GLN A 31 9.81 9.55 5.70
C GLN A 31 10.43 8.51 4.76
N GLY A 32 10.04 7.25 4.93
CA GLY A 32 10.60 6.19 4.14
C GLY A 32 11.95 5.71 4.66
N ALA A 33 12.71 5.04 3.81
CA ALA A 33 13.96 4.43 4.21
C ALA A 33 14.91 4.30 3.04
N ARG A 34 16.19 4.12 3.37
CA ARG A 34 17.20 3.84 2.36
C ARG A 34 17.22 2.36 2.03
N PRO A 35 17.66 1.99 0.82
CA PRO A 35 17.70 0.57 0.45
C PRO A 35 18.51 -0.29 1.42
N THR A 36 19.63 0.26 1.91
CA THR A 36 20.46 -0.51 2.84
C THR A 36 19.71 -0.83 4.14
N GLU A 37 18.93 0.10 4.62
CA GLU A 37 18.12 -0.12 5.82
C GLU A 37 17.05 -1.17 5.59
N ILE A 38 16.40 -1.10 4.43
CA ILE A 38 15.37 -2.08 4.09
C ILE A 38 15.97 -3.47 3.97
N ALA A 39 17.10 -3.57 3.27
CA ALA A 39 17.76 -4.86 3.09
C ALA A 39 18.17 -5.48 4.42
N ASP A 40 18.68 -4.65 5.33
CA ASP A 40 19.09 -5.15 6.63
C ASP A 40 17.92 -5.66 7.44
N VAL A 41 16.85 -4.88 7.51
CA VAL A 41 15.69 -5.25 8.33
C VAL A 41 15.01 -6.49 7.79
N LEU A 42 14.90 -6.61 6.47
CA LEU A 42 14.19 -7.72 5.85
C LEU A 42 15.11 -8.87 5.48
N SER A 43 16.39 -8.77 5.78
CA SER A 43 17.40 -9.80 5.44
C SER A 43 17.32 -10.16 3.96
N MET A 44 17.30 -9.14 3.13
CA MET A 44 17.09 -9.32 1.70
C MET A 44 18.35 -8.97 0.94
N VAL A 45 18.66 -9.78 -0.07
CA VAL A 45 19.81 -9.53 -0.93
C VAL A 45 19.59 -8.21 -1.69
N PRO A 46 20.61 -7.34 -1.78
CA PRO A 46 20.43 -6.04 -2.43
C PRO A 46 19.89 -6.11 -3.85
N ASN A 47 20.33 -7.07 -4.65
CA ASN A 47 19.81 -7.17 -6.02
C ASN A 47 18.33 -7.50 -6.04
N THR A 48 17.91 -8.40 -5.16
CA THR A 48 16.51 -8.75 -5.04
C THR A 48 15.69 -7.54 -4.59
N LEU A 49 16.21 -6.81 -3.61
CA LEU A 49 15.54 -5.62 -3.13
C LEU A 49 15.41 -4.57 -4.22
N SER A 50 16.48 -4.35 -4.98
CA SER A 50 16.45 -3.37 -6.07
C SER A 50 15.35 -3.71 -7.08
N HIS A 51 15.20 -4.99 -7.38
CA HIS A 51 14.14 -5.43 -8.29
C HIS A 51 12.76 -5.14 -7.71
N HIS A 52 12.57 -5.44 -6.42
CA HIS A 52 11.29 -5.19 -5.77
C HIS A 52 10.97 -3.69 -5.71
N LEU A 53 11.96 -2.87 -5.40
CA LEU A 53 11.75 -1.42 -5.37
C LEU A 53 11.37 -0.90 -6.74
N ALA A 54 12.02 -1.40 -7.79
CA ALA A 54 11.71 -0.96 -9.15
C ALA A 54 10.28 -1.32 -9.53
N GLU A 55 9.83 -2.51 -9.17
CA GLU A 55 8.46 -2.92 -9.48
C GLU A 55 7.43 -2.10 -8.73
N LEU A 56 7.68 -1.83 -7.46
CA LEU A 56 6.77 -1.00 -6.67
C LEU A 56 6.74 0.43 -7.16
N GLU A 57 7.89 0.95 -7.58
CA GLU A 57 7.95 2.31 -8.10
C GLU A 57 7.25 2.42 -9.44
N ARG A 58 7.38 1.40 -10.27
CA ARG A 58 6.78 1.42 -11.61
C ARG A 58 5.26 1.51 -11.54
N CYS A 59 4.64 0.86 -10.57
CA CYS A 59 3.18 0.92 -10.43
C CYS A 59 2.73 2.12 -9.59
N GLY A 60 3.66 2.93 -9.13
CA GLY A 60 3.33 4.17 -8.44
C GLY A 60 3.07 4.06 -6.96
N LEU A 61 3.27 2.89 -6.37
CA LEU A 61 3.02 2.72 -4.95
C LEU A 61 4.07 3.36 -4.07
N ILE A 62 5.29 3.48 -4.58
CA ILE A 62 6.36 4.13 -3.83
C ILE A 62 7.05 5.15 -4.71
N ARG A 63 7.74 6.07 -4.06
CA ARG A 63 8.50 7.12 -4.71
C ARG A 63 9.90 7.13 -4.14
N VAL A 64 10.82 7.66 -4.94
CA VAL A 64 12.19 7.81 -4.49
C VAL A 64 12.54 9.30 -4.48
N ALA A 65 13.22 9.72 -3.42
CA ALA A 65 13.71 11.08 -3.30
C ALA A 65 15.16 11.05 -2.92
N ARG A 66 15.95 11.94 -3.51
CA ARG A 66 17.36 12.04 -3.17
C ARG A 66 17.55 13.08 -2.07
N GLN A 67 18.25 12.70 -1.04
CA GLN A 67 18.63 13.61 0.04
C GLN A 67 20.14 13.49 0.20
N GLY A 68 20.88 14.49 -0.27
CA GLY A 68 22.30 14.41 -0.30
C GLY A 68 22.76 13.32 -1.25
N ARG A 69 23.50 12.34 -0.72
CA ARG A 69 23.96 11.21 -1.50
C ARG A 69 23.07 9.98 -1.34
N SER A 70 22.05 10.11 -0.53
CA SER A 70 21.19 8.95 -0.21
C SER A 70 19.89 9.02 -0.99
N LEU A 71 19.37 7.85 -1.33
CA LEU A 71 18.05 7.73 -1.91
C LEU A 71 17.12 7.22 -0.84
N PHE A 72 15.98 7.89 -0.67
CA PHE A 72 14.96 7.47 0.27
C PHE A 72 13.72 7.03 -0.50
N TYR A 73 13.28 5.82 -0.24
CA TYR A 73 12.06 5.29 -0.83
C TYR A 73 10.93 5.42 0.19
N SER A 74 9.82 5.94 -0.26
CA SER A 74 8.66 6.13 0.62
C SER A 74 7.38 5.79 -0.11
N VAL A 75 6.34 5.48 0.66
CA VAL A 75 5.05 5.14 0.08
C VAL A 75 4.38 6.41 -0.44
N ASP A 76 3.77 6.30 -1.62
CA ASP A 76 2.88 7.33 -2.10
C ASP A 76 1.52 7.07 -1.45
N LEU A 77 1.24 7.80 -0.39
CA LEU A 77 0.03 7.57 0.41
C LEU A 77 -1.24 7.81 -0.39
N GLY A 78 -1.20 8.76 -1.32
CA GLY A 78 -2.36 8.99 -2.18
C GLY A 78 -2.65 7.79 -3.07
N ARG A 79 -1.60 7.15 -3.57
CA ARG A 79 -1.78 5.97 -4.42
C ARG A 79 -2.29 4.78 -3.60
N ALA A 80 -1.77 4.62 -2.39
CA ALA A 80 -2.24 3.56 -1.50
C ALA A 80 -3.70 3.76 -1.15
N GLU A 81 -4.08 5.00 -0.89
CA GLU A 81 -5.47 5.31 -0.61
C GLU A 81 -6.37 5.03 -1.81
N ALA A 82 -5.90 5.36 -3.00
CA ALA A 82 -6.66 5.10 -4.22
C ALA A 82 -6.90 3.60 -4.41
N LEU A 83 -5.93 2.77 -4.02
CA LEU A 83 -6.09 1.33 -4.12
C LEU A 83 -7.19 0.83 -3.19
N VAL A 84 -7.21 1.32 -1.96
CA VAL A 84 -8.26 0.95 -1.02
C VAL A 84 -9.62 1.42 -1.54
N ASP A 85 -9.69 2.65 -2.03
CA ASP A 85 -10.92 3.18 -2.58
C ASP A 85 -11.41 2.34 -3.75
N TYR A 86 -10.50 1.90 -4.60
CA TYR A 86 -10.88 1.06 -5.73
C TYR A 86 -11.56 -0.22 -5.25
N LEU A 87 -11.01 -0.85 -4.23
CA LEU A 87 -11.59 -2.07 -3.69
C LEU A 87 -12.96 -1.85 -3.09
N VAL A 88 -13.13 -0.73 -2.39
CA VAL A 88 -14.39 -0.46 -1.69
C VAL A 88 -15.44 0.09 -2.65
N MET A 89 -15.07 1.07 -3.47
CA MET A 89 -16.04 1.80 -4.26
C MET A 89 -16.32 1.14 -5.61
N ASP A 90 -15.27 0.71 -6.29
CA ASP A 90 -15.44 0.14 -7.62
C ASP A 90 -15.77 -1.34 -7.59
N CYS A 91 -15.01 -2.12 -6.84
CA CYS A 91 -15.24 -3.57 -6.80
C CYS A 91 -16.56 -3.90 -6.15
N CYS A 92 -16.92 -3.15 -5.12
CA CYS A 92 -18.20 -3.33 -4.43
C CYS A 92 -19.27 -2.41 -4.98
N ARG A 93 -18.92 -1.59 -5.97
CA ARG A 93 -19.82 -0.61 -6.58
C ARG A 93 -20.41 0.34 -5.56
N GLY A 94 -19.67 0.60 -4.50
CA GLY A 94 -20.13 1.49 -3.45
C GLY A 94 -21.33 1.00 -2.67
N ARG A 95 -21.65 -0.28 -2.76
CA ARG A 95 -22.83 -0.81 -2.07
C ARG A 95 -22.52 -1.11 -0.61
N PRO A 96 -23.17 -0.40 0.30
CA PRO A 96 -22.88 -0.59 1.74
C PRO A 96 -23.10 -1.99 2.23
N ALA A 97 -23.96 -2.76 1.57
CA ALA A 97 -24.25 -4.11 2.00
C ALA A 97 -23.08 -5.07 1.81
N LEU A 98 -22.09 -4.67 1.04
CA LEU A 98 -20.95 -5.54 0.71
C LEU A 98 -19.73 -5.28 1.57
N TYR A 99 -19.76 -4.24 2.39
CA TYR A 99 -18.60 -3.93 3.23
C TYR A 99 -19.08 -3.25 4.52
N PRO A 100 -18.24 -3.30 5.56
CA PRO A 100 -18.62 -2.71 6.83
C PRO A 100 -18.87 -1.20 6.72
N PRO A 101 -19.73 -0.66 7.58
CA PRO A 101 -20.01 0.78 7.56
C PRO A 101 -18.77 1.64 7.69
N GLU A 102 -17.73 1.13 8.32
CA GLU A 102 -16.50 1.88 8.51
C GLU A 102 -15.85 2.28 7.20
N PHE A 103 -16.12 1.53 6.12
CA PHE A 103 -15.52 1.80 4.83
C PHE A 103 -16.39 2.64 3.93
N ARG A 104 -17.51 3.14 4.44
CA ARG A 104 -18.35 3.99 3.65
C ARG A 104 -17.69 5.34 3.47
N SER A 105 -18.35 6.20 2.72
CA SER A 105 -17.83 7.52 2.39
C SER A 105 -17.15 8.19 3.59
N PRO A 106 -15.94 8.70 3.41
CA PRO A 106 -15.28 9.40 4.50
C PRO A 106 -16.06 10.60 5.03
N THR A 107 -16.81 11.25 4.16
CA THR A 107 -17.59 12.42 4.59
C THR A 107 -18.78 12.04 5.43
N ALA A 108 -19.24 10.82 5.29
CA ALA A 108 -20.33 10.28 6.10
C ALA A 108 -19.81 9.45 7.24
N MET A 109 -18.53 9.46 7.45
CA MET A 109 -17.92 8.61 8.45
C MET A 109 -18.29 9.06 9.84
N ASP A 110 -18.67 8.11 10.66
CA ASP A 110 -18.85 8.38 12.07
C ASP A 110 -17.52 8.71 12.71
N PRO A 111 -17.55 9.50 13.76
CA PRO A 111 -16.33 9.70 14.53
C PRO A 111 -15.91 8.46 15.31
N LYS A 112 -16.65 7.39 15.23
CA LYS A 112 -16.30 6.18 15.94
C LYS A 112 -14.96 5.64 15.52
N PRO A 113 -14.22 5.04 16.43
CA PRO A 113 -12.98 4.39 16.05
C PRO A 113 -13.26 3.25 15.10
N PHE A 114 -12.32 2.99 14.24
CA PHE A 114 -12.38 1.92 13.29
C PHE A 114 -12.34 0.60 14.03
N GLN A 115 -13.31 -0.21 13.80
CA GLN A 115 -13.38 -1.45 14.50
C GLN A 115 -13.19 -2.59 13.60
N VAL A 116 -13.01 -3.13 13.08
CA VAL A 116 -13.12 -4.16 12.37
C VAL A 116 -12.59 -5.13 12.12
N LEU A 117 -12.73 -5.12 11.81
CA LEU A 117 -12.57 -5.57 11.47
C LEU A 117 -12.79 -6.58 11.34
N PHE A 118 -13.12 -7.04 11.42
CA PHE A 118 -13.51 -7.75 11.52
C PHE A 118 -13.86 -8.30 10.66
N ILE A 119 -13.94 -8.31 10.02
CA ILE A 119 -14.51 -8.61 9.39
C ILE A 119 -14.32 -8.97 8.42
N CYS A 120 -13.91 -9.29 7.90
CA CYS A 120 -13.88 -9.65 7.27
C CYS A 120 -13.78 -10.47 7.32
N SER A 121 -13.94 -10.59 7.74
CA SER A 121 -14.05 -11.15 8.09
C SER A 121 -14.31 -11.57 8.42
N GLY A 122 -14.40 -11.55 8.39
CA GLY A 122 -14.67 -11.86 8.92
C GLY A 122 -14.78 -11.95 9.20
N ASN A 123 -14.62 -11.91 9.23
CA ASN A 123 -14.70 -11.87 9.63
C ASN A 123 -14.47 -12.13 9.79
N SER A 124 -14.19 -12.25 9.50
CA SER A 124 -14.07 -12.34 9.86
C SER A 124 -14.06 -12.68 9.90
#